data_8b868f1c8afa4bfeea1bd0363a6c0a9d
#
_entry.id   8b868f1c8afa4bfeea1bd0363a6c0a9d
#
_cell.length_a   1.000
_cell.length_b   1.000
_cell.length_c   1.000
_cell.angle_alpha   90.00
_cell.angle_beta   90.00
_cell.angle_gamma   90.00
#
_symmetry.space_group_name_H-M   'P 1'
#
loop_
_entity.id
_entity.type
_entity.pdbx_description
1 polymer ?
#
loop_
_entity_poly.entity_id
_entity_poly.type
_entity_poly.pdbx_seq_one_letter_code
_entity_poly.pdbx_strand_id
1 'polypeptide(L)'
;MEFKIPVGELQTIISKLSNVVKMGAEDVTSMIYIKASNEELTFKATSGLVHVIISANNFEVIEEGKVLCKLRNIKGYLLKFSPFAENSGTEDFHFIVKNDEGLIKAKTLFPDSKPSYRRLKFEIFNIAEHQPIKPFGEAQMIVNSNILKQGIEKVLHCIDPKDVRDALKGLKVVVDNNSIVFVGTNGIKLAEDVVDINVDIKNLSKIFRYDLCTVLHIILEDDSQVFINFEGRQVYLKSDNMYIVGHLVIGEDYPDYKALFKCEEFVTFPRRDFTDSVITVMDVLDPEDNHRLTINFSGNELILKNDVVEALHKFDDAFGTELDIDVNGVALASILRDFTGEYLEAHFTKNNNYIIFKSKDDDKHTALLTIVRRR
;
A
#
# COMPACT_ATOMS: atom_id res chain seq x y z
N MET A 1 -17.67 20.14 23.54
CA MET A 1 -17.40 18.72 23.22
C MET A 1 -16.40 18.18 24.22
N GLU A 2 -16.71 17.05 24.84
CA GLU A 2 -15.82 16.43 25.83
C GLU A 2 -16.00 14.91 25.81
N PHE A 3 -14.88 14.17 25.68
CA PHE A 3 -14.90 12.71 25.67
C PHE A 3 -13.61 12.11 26.23
N LYS A 4 -13.65 10.83 26.61
CA LYS A 4 -12.51 10.03 26.98
C LYS A 4 -12.34 8.86 26.02
N ILE A 5 -11.09 8.48 25.75
CA ILE A 5 -10.73 7.36 24.87
C ILE A 5 -9.44 6.72 25.38
N PRO A 6 -9.33 5.36 25.35
CA PRO A 6 -8.09 4.69 25.71
C PRO A 6 -6.89 5.16 24.88
N VAL A 7 -5.74 5.29 25.54
CA VAL A 7 -4.49 5.80 24.93
C VAL A 7 -4.11 5.01 23.67
N GLY A 8 -4.08 3.68 23.79
CA GLY A 8 -3.66 2.80 22.69
C GLY A 8 -4.61 2.87 21.49
N GLU A 9 -5.92 2.99 21.75
CA GLU A 9 -6.90 3.11 20.67
C GLU A 9 -6.76 4.44 19.92
N LEU A 10 -6.62 5.55 20.61
CA LEU A 10 -6.40 6.85 19.96
C LEU A 10 -5.07 6.85 19.19
N GLN A 11 -4.00 6.27 19.73
CA GLN A 11 -2.72 6.14 19.03
C GLN A 11 -2.87 5.36 17.72
N THR A 12 -3.59 4.23 17.73
CA THR A 12 -3.87 3.41 16.55
C THR A 12 -4.65 4.21 15.51
N ILE A 13 -5.73 4.88 15.90
CA ILE A 13 -6.55 5.71 15.01
C ILE A 13 -5.71 6.82 14.37
N ILE A 14 -4.97 7.58 15.17
CA ILE A 14 -4.14 8.69 14.67
C ILE A 14 -2.98 8.21 13.79
N SER A 15 -2.37 7.06 14.12
CA SER A 15 -1.36 6.44 13.28
C SER A 15 -1.90 6.10 11.89
N LYS A 16 -3.05 5.42 11.82
CA LYS A 16 -3.71 5.08 10.56
C LYS A 16 -4.06 6.32 9.76
N LEU A 17 -4.72 7.31 10.36
CA LEU A 17 -5.12 8.55 9.68
C LEU A 17 -3.93 9.41 9.24
N SER A 18 -2.78 9.29 9.90
CA SER A 18 -1.56 10.00 9.50
C SER A 18 -0.99 9.57 8.14
N ASN A 19 -1.40 8.42 7.62
CA ASN A 19 -1.05 7.97 6.27
C ASN A 19 -2.01 8.51 5.19
N VAL A 20 -3.09 9.15 5.59
CA VAL A 20 -4.07 9.76 4.70
C VAL A 20 -3.79 11.24 4.50
N VAL A 21 -3.45 11.96 5.58
CA VAL A 21 -3.28 13.41 5.56
C VAL A 21 -1.98 13.88 4.89
N LYS A 22 -2.02 15.05 4.29
CA LYS A 22 -0.85 15.76 3.75
C LYS A 22 -0.25 16.64 4.85
N MET A 23 0.66 16.11 5.65
CA MET A 23 1.18 16.74 6.87
C MET A 23 1.74 18.18 6.71
N GLY A 24 2.20 18.55 5.53
CA GLY A 24 2.75 19.88 5.23
C GLY A 24 1.76 20.87 4.63
N ALA A 25 0.52 20.45 4.36
CA ALA A 25 -0.49 21.35 3.79
C ALA A 25 -1.09 22.29 4.86
N GLU A 26 -1.62 23.42 4.41
CA GLU A 26 -2.30 24.39 5.28
C GLU A 26 -3.83 24.34 5.15
N ASP A 27 -4.36 23.38 4.40
CA ASP A 27 -5.77 23.14 4.15
C ASP A 27 -6.33 21.94 4.91
N VAL A 28 -7.57 21.59 4.64
CA VAL A 28 -8.30 20.46 5.28
C VAL A 28 -7.60 19.10 5.07
N THR A 29 -6.70 18.97 4.07
CA THR A 29 -5.97 17.73 3.82
C THR A 29 -4.88 17.44 4.86
N SER A 30 -4.57 18.40 5.74
CA SER A 30 -3.65 18.23 6.88
C SER A 30 -4.39 18.04 8.22
N MET A 31 -5.73 18.07 8.18
CA MET A 31 -6.58 18.14 9.37
C MET A 31 -7.28 16.81 9.64
N ILE A 32 -7.76 16.68 10.87
CA ILE A 32 -8.64 15.63 11.32
C ILE A 32 -9.95 16.24 11.81
N TYR A 33 -11.06 15.70 11.34
CA TYR A 33 -12.38 16.00 11.85
C TYR A 33 -12.79 14.94 12.86
N ILE A 34 -13.22 15.37 14.04
CA ILE A 34 -13.68 14.52 15.13
C ILE A 34 -15.12 14.84 15.43
N LYS A 35 -15.97 13.82 15.48
CA LYS A 35 -17.36 13.91 15.90
C LYS A 35 -17.56 12.99 17.09
N ALA A 36 -18.07 13.54 18.18
CA ALA A 36 -18.47 12.81 19.38
C ALA A 36 -19.98 12.92 19.59
N SER A 37 -20.66 11.80 19.70
CA SER A 37 -22.03 11.66 20.11
C SER A 37 -22.17 10.50 21.09
N ASN A 38 -23.29 10.36 21.79
CA ASN A 38 -23.49 9.24 22.72
C ASN A 38 -23.44 7.87 22.05
N GLU A 39 -23.70 7.81 20.75
CA GLU A 39 -23.73 6.54 19.98
C GLU A 39 -22.42 6.26 19.25
N GLU A 40 -21.63 7.29 18.90
CA GLU A 40 -20.43 7.14 18.10
C GLU A 40 -19.37 8.19 18.40
N LEU A 41 -18.10 7.77 18.35
CA LEU A 41 -16.95 8.65 18.31
C LEU A 41 -16.16 8.36 17.03
N THR A 42 -16.19 9.30 16.08
CA THR A 42 -15.58 9.13 14.76
C THR A 42 -14.48 10.14 14.47
N PHE A 43 -13.45 9.66 13.80
CA PHE A 43 -12.29 10.41 13.37
C PHE A 43 -12.18 10.32 11.85
N LYS A 44 -12.16 11.45 11.15
CA LYS A 44 -12.11 11.50 9.70
C LYS A 44 -10.93 12.31 9.22
N ALA A 45 -10.23 11.79 8.19
CA ALA A 45 -9.17 12.47 7.48
C ALA A 45 -9.35 12.37 5.96
N THR A 46 -8.73 13.28 5.22
CA THR A 46 -8.79 13.30 3.76
C THR A 46 -7.47 13.76 3.14
N SER A 47 -7.09 13.16 2.00
CA SER A 47 -6.03 13.66 1.12
C SER A 47 -6.58 14.53 -0.03
N GLY A 48 -7.91 14.71 -0.10
CA GLY A 48 -8.63 15.27 -1.23
C GLY A 48 -9.12 14.20 -2.22
N LEU A 49 -8.43 13.07 -2.35
CA LEU A 49 -8.77 11.96 -3.26
C LEU A 49 -9.14 10.67 -2.52
N VAL A 50 -8.67 10.55 -1.29
CA VAL A 50 -9.01 9.44 -0.38
C VAL A 50 -9.55 10.04 0.91
N HIS A 51 -10.67 9.50 1.35
CA HIS A 51 -11.30 9.87 2.61
C HIS A 51 -11.38 8.63 3.49
N VAL A 52 -11.01 8.77 4.75
CA VAL A 52 -11.07 7.68 5.73
C VAL A 52 -11.79 8.14 6.96
N ILE A 53 -12.75 7.34 7.43
CA ILE A 53 -13.43 7.48 8.72
C ILE A 53 -13.09 6.26 9.55
N ILE A 54 -12.70 6.46 10.79
CA ILE A 54 -12.49 5.40 11.77
C ILE A 54 -13.37 5.68 12.97
N SER A 55 -14.17 4.71 13.38
CA SER A 55 -14.97 4.75 14.59
C SER A 55 -14.19 4.14 15.74
N ALA A 56 -14.20 4.79 16.90
CA ALA A 56 -13.65 4.21 18.12
C ALA A 56 -14.60 3.14 18.66
N ASN A 57 -14.02 2.09 19.28
CA ASN A 57 -14.78 1.00 19.89
C ASN A 57 -15.02 1.26 21.39
N ASN A 58 -14.06 1.88 22.07
CA ASN A 58 -14.10 2.15 23.50
C ASN A 58 -13.99 3.65 23.75
N PHE A 59 -15.04 4.27 24.24
CA PHE A 59 -15.06 5.69 24.53
C PHE A 59 -16.17 6.04 25.54
N GLU A 60 -16.01 7.19 26.19
CA GLU A 60 -17.03 7.81 27.03
C GLU A 60 -17.23 9.25 26.53
N VAL A 61 -18.43 9.57 26.03
CA VAL A 61 -18.80 10.94 25.66
C VAL A 61 -19.45 11.64 26.86
N ILE A 62 -18.87 12.76 27.26
CA ILE A 62 -19.37 13.60 28.37
C ILE A 62 -20.21 14.76 27.81
N GLU A 63 -19.75 15.32 26.68
CA GLU A 63 -20.43 16.40 25.98
C GLU A 63 -20.29 16.23 24.47
N GLU A 64 -21.41 16.11 23.77
CA GLU A 64 -21.43 15.93 22.33
C GLU A 64 -20.83 17.12 21.57
N GLY A 65 -20.34 16.89 20.36
CA GLY A 65 -19.87 17.97 19.51
C GLY A 65 -19.00 17.51 18.35
N LYS A 66 -18.43 18.51 17.70
CA LYS A 66 -17.59 18.33 16.51
C LYS A 66 -16.42 19.29 16.56
N VAL A 67 -15.27 18.86 16.01
CA VAL A 67 -14.07 19.70 15.91
C VAL A 67 -13.26 19.36 14.67
N LEU A 68 -12.61 20.36 14.09
CA LEU A 68 -11.61 20.23 13.05
C LEU A 68 -10.30 20.78 13.59
N CYS A 69 -9.21 19.99 13.50
CA CYS A 69 -7.90 20.42 14.02
C CYS A 69 -6.74 19.78 13.22
N LYS A 70 -5.54 20.38 13.31
CA LYS A 70 -4.33 19.85 12.65
C LYS A 70 -3.90 18.53 13.28
N LEU A 71 -3.87 17.46 12.50
CA LEU A 71 -3.50 16.12 12.97
C LEU A 71 -2.07 16.07 13.52
N ARG A 72 -1.12 16.81 12.92
CA ARG A 72 0.29 16.84 13.35
C ARG A 72 0.46 17.18 14.85
N ASN A 73 -0.40 18.07 15.39
CA ASN A 73 -0.33 18.50 16.78
C ASN A 73 -0.68 17.35 17.73
N ILE A 74 -1.75 16.61 17.39
CA ILE A 74 -2.21 15.45 18.16
C ILE A 74 -1.19 14.31 18.05
N LYS A 75 -0.73 13.98 16.82
CA LYS A 75 0.26 12.94 16.58
C LYS A 75 1.55 13.18 17.35
N GLY A 76 2.10 14.39 17.28
CA GLY A 76 3.35 14.75 17.99
C GLY A 76 3.22 14.66 19.51
N TYR A 77 2.02 14.91 20.06
CA TYR A 77 1.75 14.73 21.47
C TYR A 77 1.65 13.25 21.86
N LEU A 78 0.92 12.46 21.07
CA LEU A 78 0.70 11.03 21.33
C LEU A 78 1.99 10.20 21.28
N LEU A 79 2.90 10.53 20.37
CA LEU A 79 4.21 9.85 20.25
C LEU A 79 5.04 9.92 21.53
N LYS A 80 4.81 10.92 22.40
CA LYS A 80 5.52 11.05 23.69
C LYS A 80 5.04 10.07 24.77
N PHE A 81 3.94 9.35 24.51
CA PHE A 81 3.40 8.34 25.42
C PHE A 81 3.70 6.91 24.96
N SER A 82 4.28 6.74 23.77
CA SER A 82 4.31 5.48 23.04
C SER A 82 5.02 4.32 23.74
N PRO A 83 6.19 4.32 24.32
CA PRO A 83 6.75 3.08 24.88
C PRO A 83 6.40 2.80 26.34
N PHE A 84 5.75 3.73 27.02
CA PHE A 84 5.52 3.66 28.46
C PHE A 84 4.04 3.48 28.83
N ALA A 85 3.15 3.43 27.86
CA ALA A 85 1.70 3.34 28.10
C ALA A 85 1.32 2.03 28.81
N GLU A 86 1.94 0.91 28.45
CA GLU A 86 1.68 -0.40 29.08
C GLU A 86 2.16 -0.47 30.56
N ASN A 87 3.17 0.32 30.92
CA ASN A 87 3.75 0.33 32.27
C ASN A 87 3.46 1.60 33.07
N SER A 88 2.86 2.63 32.48
CA SER A 88 2.68 3.95 33.12
C SER A 88 1.30 4.16 33.72
N GLY A 89 0.38 3.22 33.60
CA GLY A 89 -0.99 3.36 34.14
C GLY A 89 -1.78 4.52 33.55
N THR A 90 -1.42 5.00 32.35
CA THR A 90 -2.23 5.99 31.62
C THR A 90 -3.37 5.24 30.95
N GLU A 91 -4.57 5.31 31.52
CA GLU A 91 -5.72 4.55 31.05
C GLU A 91 -6.42 5.24 29.88
N ASP A 92 -6.68 6.57 30.01
CA ASP A 92 -7.47 7.33 29.05
C ASP A 92 -6.89 8.70 28.72
N PHE A 93 -7.09 9.14 27.49
CA PHE A 93 -7.01 10.54 27.11
C PHE A 93 -8.37 11.22 27.30
N HIS A 94 -8.33 12.36 27.99
CA HIS A 94 -9.49 13.23 28.15
C HIS A 94 -9.37 14.40 27.16
N PHE A 95 -10.26 14.40 26.17
CA PHE A 95 -10.30 15.38 25.09
C PHE A 95 -11.41 16.41 25.37
N ILE A 96 -11.04 17.69 25.38
CA ILE A 96 -11.94 18.79 25.75
C ILE A 96 -11.83 19.89 24.70
N VAL A 97 -12.95 20.37 24.19
CA VAL A 97 -13.05 21.55 23.32
C VAL A 97 -13.99 22.55 23.96
N LYS A 98 -13.47 23.71 24.37
CA LYS A 98 -14.23 24.80 24.97
C LYS A 98 -13.70 26.15 24.51
N ASN A 99 -14.59 27.11 24.22
CA ASN A 99 -14.24 28.49 23.88
C ASN A 99 -13.22 28.63 22.74
N ASP A 100 -13.44 27.88 21.65
CA ASP A 100 -12.58 27.87 20.45
C ASP A 100 -11.13 27.37 20.68
N GLU A 101 -10.87 26.76 21.82
CA GLU A 101 -9.60 26.06 22.11
C GLU A 101 -9.84 24.56 22.33
N GLY A 102 -8.94 23.75 21.76
CA GLY A 102 -8.84 22.32 22.04
C GLY A 102 -7.82 22.03 23.13
N LEU A 103 -8.14 21.11 24.02
CA LEU A 103 -7.28 20.67 25.11
C LEU A 103 -7.33 19.14 25.24
N ILE A 104 -6.19 18.49 25.13
CA ILE A 104 -6.03 17.07 25.51
C ILE A 104 -5.33 17.02 26.87
N LYS A 105 -5.91 16.25 27.79
CA LYS A 105 -5.29 15.94 29.08
C LYS A 105 -4.99 14.45 29.14
N ALA A 106 -3.80 14.09 29.54
CA ALA A 106 -3.43 12.73 29.90
C ALA A 106 -3.01 12.71 31.36
N LYS A 107 -3.59 11.80 32.13
CA LYS A 107 -3.19 11.53 33.50
C LYS A 107 -2.12 10.44 33.46
N THR A 108 -0.95 10.72 33.97
CA THR A 108 0.14 9.75 34.06
C THR A 108 0.28 9.30 35.51
N LEU A 109 0.14 8.01 35.75
CA LEU A 109 0.38 7.38 37.05
C LEU A 109 1.76 6.72 36.97
N PHE A 110 2.72 7.23 37.73
CA PHE A 110 3.99 6.52 37.94
C PHE A 110 3.86 5.72 39.24
N PRO A 111 4.41 4.49 39.31
CA PRO A 111 4.54 3.78 40.58
C PRO A 111 5.21 4.71 41.60
N ASP A 112 4.68 4.77 42.80
CA ASP A 112 5.23 5.56 43.92
C ASP A 112 5.24 7.08 43.77
N SER A 113 4.55 7.67 42.78
CA SER A 113 4.45 9.13 42.62
C SER A 113 3.00 9.64 42.64
N LYS A 114 2.84 10.95 42.92
CA LYS A 114 1.54 11.60 42.78
C LYS A 114 1.16 11.65 41.30
N PRO A 115 -0.13 11.51 40.98
CA PRO A 115 -0.60 11.63 39.60
C PRO A 115 -0.12 12.93 38.97
N SER A 116 0.52 12.83 37.80
CA SER A 116 0.92 13.99 37.00
C SER A 116 -0.01 14.12 35.80
N TYR A 117 -0.23 15.36 35.34
CA TYR A 117 -1.04 15.64 34.18
C TYR A 117 -0.20 16.28 33.10
N ARG A 118 -0.23 15.71 31.90
CA ARG A 118 0.30 16.36 30.69
C ARG A 118 -0.87 16.98 29.93
N ARG A 119 -0.64 18.15 29.35
CA ARG A 119 -1.66 18.91 28.63
C ARG A 119 -1.12 19.36 27.28
N LEU A 120 -1.94 19.18 26.23
CA LEU A 120 -1.74 19.76 24.90
C LEU A 120 -2.87 20.73 24.63
N LYS A 121 -2.55 21.99 24.39
CA LYS A 121 -3.50 22.94 23.75
C LYS A 121 -3.29 22.91 22.24
N PHE A 122 -4.38 22.97 21.48
CA PHE A 122 -4.34 22.99 20.02
C PHE A 122 -5.42 23.90 19.46
N GLU A 123 -5.16 24.41 18.26
CA GLU A 123 -6.03 25.27 17.49
C GLU A 123 -7.17 24.46 16.84
N ILE A 124 -8.35 25.03 16.79
CA ILE A 124 -9.49 24.46 16.08
C ILE A 124 -9.86 25.34 14.88
N PHE A 125 -10.45 24.73 13.87
CA PHE A 125 -10.76 25.35 12.59
C PHE A 125 -12.26 25.27 12.28
N ASN A 126 -12.69 26.06 11.28
CA ASN A 126 -14.08 26.11 10.88
C ASN A 126 -14.54 24.77 10.28
N ILE A 127 -15.57 24.18 10.87
CA ILE A 127 -16.13 22.89 10.45
C ILE A 127 -16.78 22.97 9.05
N ALA A 128 -17.20 24.15 8.59
CA ALA A 128 -17.82 24.33 7.28
C ALA A 128 -16.90 23.92 6.10
N GLU A 129 -15.57 23.87 6.31
CA GLU A 129 -14.61 23.39 5.31
C GLU A 129 -14.66 21.87 5.13
N HIS A 130 -15.33 21.15 6.02
CA HIS A 130 -15.42 19.70 5.99
C HIS A 130 -16.59 19.22 5.14
N GLN A 131 -16.30 18.60 4.01
CA GLN A 131 -17.33 18.03 3.14
C GLN A 131 -17.90 16.71 3.71
N PRO A 132 -19.24 16.55 3.70
CA PRO A 132 -19.85 15.28 4.09
C PRO A 132 -19.48 14.18 3.11
N ILE A 133 -19.21 12.98 3.62
CA ILE A 133 -19.04 11.77 2.82
C ILE A 133 -20.41 11.10 2.68
N LYS A 134 -20.69 10.60 1.46
CA LYS A 134 -21.89 9.81 1.20
C LYS A 134 -21.90 8.56 2.08
N PRO A 135 -23.03 8.17 2.69
CA PRO A 135 -23.15 6.90 3.40
C PRO A 135 -22.83 5.70 2.51
N PHE A 136 -22.34 4.61 3.09
CA PHE A 136 -22.12 3.36 2.38
C PHE A 136 -23.44 2.82 1.83
N GLY A 137 -23.45 2.46 0.57
CA GLY A 137 -24.56 1.83 -0.10
C GLY A 137 -24.61 0.32 0.13
N GLU A 138 -25.26 -0.40 -0.78
CA GLU A 138 -25.25 -1.86 -0.80
C GLU A 138 -23.88 -2.37 -1.30
N ALA A 139 -23.33 -3.39 -0.63
CA ALA A 139 -22.08 -4.00 -1.04
C ALA A 139 -22.28 -4.79 -2.35
N GLN A 140 -21.43 -4.52 -3.33
CA GLN A 140 -21.39 -5.30 -4.56
C GLN A 140 -20.50 -6.53 -4.41
N MET A 141 -19.47 -6.46 -3.57
CA MET A 141 -18.61 -7.60 -3.24
C MET A 141 -18.10 -7.53 -1.80
N ILE A 142 -17.73 -8.70 -1.28
CA ILE A 142 -17.11 -8.86 0.03
C ILE A 142 -15.84 -9.67 -0.17
N VAL A 143 -14.72 -9.16 0.32
CA VAL A 143 -13.42 -9.84 0.24
C VAL A 143 -12.72 -9.78 1.59
N ASN A 144 -11.82 -10.74 1.85
CA ASN A 144 -10.92 -10.65 2.98
C ASN A 144 -9.87 -9.56 2.72
N SER A 145 -9.58 -8.75 3.73
CA SER A 145 -8.59 -7.65 3.66
C SER A 145 -7.21 -8.12 3.22
N ASN A 146 -6.79 -9.33 3.61
CA ASN A 146 -5.51 -9.90 3.21
C ASN A 146 -5.39 -10.07 1.69
N ILE A 147 -6.49 -10.37 0.99
CA ILE A 147 -6.51 -10.46 -0.47
C ILE A 147 -6.17 -9.10 -1.09
N LEU A 148 -6.79 -8.02 -0.58
CA LEU A 148 -6.50 -6.68 -1.07
C LEU A 148 -5.07 -6.24 -0.73
N LYS A 149 -4.62 -6.47 0.51
CA LYS A 149 -3.28 -6.09 0.96
C LYS A 149 -2.19 -6.80 0.17
N GLN A 150 -2.25 -8.12 0.08
CA GLN A 150 -1.25 -8.93 -0.63
C GLN A 150 -1.24 -8.66 -2.13
N GLY A 151 -2.42 -8.60 -2.77
CA GLY A 151 -2.49 -8.29 -4.19
C GLY A 151 -1.99 -6.88 -4.53
N ILE A 152 -2.27 -5.89 -3.67
CA ILE A 152 -1.72 -4.53 -3.82
C ILE A 152 -0.21 -4.54 -3.62
N GLU A 153 0.30 -5.16 -2.56
CA GLU A 153 1.73 -5.20 -2.21
C GLU A 153 2.57 -5.73 -3.36
N LYS A 154 2.18 -6.87 -3.93
CA LYS A 154 2.92 -7.55 -5.01
C LYS A 154 3.02 -6.76 -6.32
N VAL A 155 2.17 -5.76 -6.55
CA VAL A 155 2.15 -5.02 -7.82
C VAL A 155 2.38 -3.51 -7.68
N LEU A 156 2.22 -2.96 -6.47
CA LEU A 156 2.29 -1.52 -6.22
C LEU A 156 3.63 -0.90 -6.61
N HIS A 157 4.73 -1.62 -6.39
CA HIS A 157 6.07 -1.17 -6.75
C HIS A 157 6.30 -1.03 -8.27
N CYS A 158 5.43 -1.59 -9.11
CA CYS A 158 5.48 -1.42 -10.56
C CYS A 158 4.80 -0.13 -11.04
N ILE A 159 4.11 0.61 -10.17
CA ILE A 159 3.37 1.82 -10.53
C ILE A 159 4.25 3.05 -10.30
N ASP A 160 4.28 3.97 -11.27
CA ASP A 160 4.84 5.30 -11.07
C ASP A 160 3.70 6.33 -10.90
N PRO A 161 3.50 6.88 -9.69
CA PRO A 161 2.44 7.86 -9.45
C PRO A 161 2.64 9.18 -10.22
N LYS A 162 3.81 9.39 -10.82
CA LYS A 162 4.16 10.58 -11.62
C LYS A 162 4.15 10.31 -13.13
N ASP A 163 3.77 9.11 -13.59
CA ASP A 163 3.66 8.80 -15.02
C ASP A 163 2.77 9.85 -15.74
N VAL A 164 3.09 10.15 -16.98
CA VAL A 164 2.29 11.11 -17.77
C VAL A 164 0.94 10.53 -18.21
N ARG A 165 0.82 9.21 -18.27
CA ARG A 165 -0.39 8.46 -18.64
C ARG A 165 -1.21 8.20 -17.39
N ASP A 166 -2.41 8.77 -17.29
CA ASP A 166 -3.24 8.65 -16.08
C ASP A 166 -3.59 7.19 -15.74
N ALA A 167 -3.82 6.33 -16.73
CA ALA A 167 -4.08 4.90 -16.51
C ALA A 167 -2.97 4.20 -15.73
N LEU A 168 -1.70 4.60 -15.94
CA LEU A 168 -0.54 3.96 -15.30
C LEU A 168 -0.20 4.54 -13.91
N LYS A 169 -0.88 5.61 -13.48
CA LYS A 169 -0.77 6.15 -12.11
C LYS A 169 -1.58 5.34 -11.10
N GLY A 170 -2.15 4.23 -11.52
CA GLY A 170 -2.99 3.40 -10.68
C GLY A 170 -2.85 1.92 -10.96
N LEU A 171 -3.41 1.16 -10.05
CA LEU A 171 -3.46 -0.29 -10.08
C LEU A 171 -4.76 -0.73 -10.75
N LYS A 172 -4.65 -1.54 -11.80
CA LYS A 172 -5.81 -2.16 -12.42
C LYS A 172 -6.27 -3.35 -11.57
N VAL A 173 -7.54 -3.34 -11.22
CA VAL A 173 -8.23 -4.45 -10.54
C VAL A 173 -9.27 -5.01 -11.49
N VAL A 174 -9.18 -6.30 -11.78
CA VAL A 174 -10.17 -7.03 -12.58
C VAL A 174 -10.78 -8.11 -11.70
N VAL A 175 -12.10 -8.15 -11.63
CA VAL A 175 -12.84 -9.18 -10.89
C VAL A 175 -13.71 -9.96 -11.87
N ASP A 176 -13.58 -11.27 -11.84
CA ASP A 176 -14.42 -12.21 -12.56
C ASP A 176 -14.66 -13.45 -11.72
N ASN A 177 -15.88 -13.80 -11.48
CA ASN A 177 -16.45 -14.87 -10.64
C ASN A 177 -15.50 -15.61 -9.67
N ASN A 178 -14.38 -16.11 -10.18
CA ASN A 178 -13.47 -17.01 -9.46
C ASN A 178 -12.12 -16.36 -9.10
N SER A 179 -11.86 -15.15 -9.61
CA SER A 179 -10.56 -14.49 -9.39
C SER A 179 -10.64 -12.98 -9.29
N ILE A 180 -9.73 -12.42 -8.55
CA ILE A 180 -9.39 -11.01 -8.60
C ILE A 180 -7.94 -10.89 -9.09
N VAL A 181 -7.75 -10.06 -10.11
CA VAL A 181 -6.45 -9.82 -10.75
C VAL A 181 -6.00 -8.41 -10.45
N PHE A 182 -4.82 -8.28 -9.90
CA PHE A 182 -4.16 -7.01 -9.62
C PHE A 182 -3.04 -6.79 -10.63
N VAL A 183 -2.98 -5.62 -11.26
CA VAL A 183 -1.96 -5.31 -12.26
C VAL A 183 -1.39 -3.93 -12.06
N GLY A 184 -0.06 -3.85 -11.96
CA GLY A 184 0.68 -2.59 -11.92
C GLY A 184 1.71 -2.51 -13.04
N THR A 185 1.90 -1.34 -13.65
CA THR A 185 2.96 -1.09 -14.63
C THR A 185 3.31 0.39 -14.76
N ASN A 186 4.57 0.65 -15.08
CA ASN A 186 5.06 1.98 -15.48
C ASN A 186 5.63 1.98 -16.91
N GLY A 187 5.41 0.89 -17.68
CA GLY A 187 5.93 0.72 -19.03
C GLY A 187 7.36 0.19 -19.11
N ILE A 188 8.11 0.12 -17.99
CA ILE A 188 9.44 -0.53 -17.88
C ILE A 188 9.30 -1.88 -17.22
N LYS A 189 8.51 -1.96 -16.18
CA LYS A 189 8.17 -3.20 -15.47
C LYS A 189 6.65 -3.32 -15.32
N LEU A 190 6.18 -4.55 -15.24
CA LEU A 190 4.80 -4.92 -15.01
C LEU A 190 4.77 -6.08 -14.02
N ALA A 191 3.81 -6.08 -13.12
CA ALA A 191 3.47 -7.25 -12.33
C ALA A 191 1.96 -7.50 -12.37
N GLU A 192 1.59 -8.77 -12.43
CA GLU A 192 0.24 -9.29 -12.32
C GLU A 192 0.19 -10.30 -11.18
N ASP A 193 -0.77 -10.16 -10.30
CA ASP A 193 -1.06 -11.13 -9.24
C ASP A 193 -2.53 -11.57 -9.34
N VAL A 194 -2.76 -12.87 -9.35
CA VAL A 194 -4.09 -13.49 -9.48
C VAL A 194 -4.44 -14.18 -8.17
N VAL A 195 -5.55 -13.81 -7.56
CA VAL A 195 -6.02 -14.41 -6.31
C VAL A 195 -7.38 -15.05 -6.56
N ASP A 196 -7.51 -16.33 -6.18
CA ASP A 196 -8.78 -17.04 -6.26
C ASP A 196 -9.75 -16.47 -5.22
N ILE A 197 -10.95 -16.15 -5.67
CA ILE A 197 -12.05 -15.69 -4.83
C ILE A 197 -13.33 -16.37 -5.29
N ASN A 198 -14.38 -16.24 -4.49
CA ASN A 198 -15.70 -16.71 -4.88
C ASN A 198 -16.70 -15.55 -4.69
N VAL A 199 -16.96 -14.81 -5.78
CA VAL A 199 -17.91 -13.69 -5.79
C VAL A 199 -18.76 -13.77 -7.04
N ASP A 200 -20.02 -13.33 -6.94
CA ASP A 200 -20.95 -13.31 -8.11
C ASP A 200 -20.83 -11.97 -8.87
N ILE A 201 -19.64 -11.71 -9.42
CA ILE A 201 -19.35 -10.53 -10.24
C ILE A 201 -18.64 -10.97 -11.52
N LYS A 202 -19.12 -10.47 -12.65
CA LYS A 202 -18.54 -10.73 -13.97
C LYS A 202 -18.01 -9.45 -14.60
N ASN A 203 -16.79 -9.54 -15.13
CA ASN A 203 -16.20 -8.49 -15.97
C ASN A 203 -16.12 -7.10 -15.31
N LEU A 204 -15.88 -7.03 -13.99
CA LEU A 204 -15.59 -5.77 -13.34
C LEU A 204 -14.13 -5.40 -13.60
N SER A 205 -13.88 -4.23 -14.19
CA SER A 205 -12.53 -3.69 -14.36
C SER A 205 -12.49 -2.24 -13.87
N LYS A 206 -11.59 -1.94 -12.93
CA LYS A 206 -11.41 -0.61 -12.34
C LYS A 206 -9.92 -0.31 -12.19
N ILE A 207 -9.56 0.98 -12.20
CA ILE A 207 -8.20 1.43 -11.91
C ILE A 207 -8.23 2.22 -10.61
N PHE A 208 -7.64 1.63 -9.57
CA PHE A 208 -7.48 2.25 -8.25
C PHE A 208 -6.28 3.19 -8.31
N ARG A 209 -6.45 4.41 -7.84
CA ARG A 209 -5.35 5.37 -7.77
C ARG A 209 -4.25 4.87 -6.82
N TYR A 210 -3.01 5.24 -7.10
CA TYR A 210 -1.85 4.87 -6.28
C TYR A 210 -2.00 5.25 -4.80
N ASP A 211 -2.49 6.47 -4.52
CA ASP A 211 -2.73 6.97 -3.16
C ASP A 211 -3.78 6.13 -2.40
N LEU A 212 -4.85 5.70 -3.09
CA LEU A 212 -5.83 4.77 -2.51
C LEU A 212 -5.19 3.43 -2.17
N CYS A 213 -4.43 2.85 -3.11
CA CYS A 213 -3.75 1.57 -2.90
C CYS A 213 -2.79 1.63 -1.70
N THR A 214 -2.00 2.70 -1.59
CA THR A 214 -1.08 2.92 -0.46
C THR A 214 -1.84 3.00 0.87
N VAL A 215 -2.95 3.73 0.90
CA VAL A 215 -3.79 3.83 2.10
C VAL A 215 -4.37 2.47 2.46
N LEU A 216 -4.97 1.74 1.50
CA LEU A 216 -5.56 0.42 1.76
C LEU A 216 -4.53 -0.58 2.31
N HIS A 217 -3.33 -0.64 1.70
CA HIS A 217 -2.27 -1.54 2.14
C HIS A 217 -1.86 -1.29 3.60
N ILE A 218 -1.81 -0.03 4.03
CA ILE A 218 -1.34 0.35 5.36
C ILE A 218 -2.43 0.24 6.44
N ILE A 219 -3.68 0.63 6.14
CA ILE A 219 -4.69 0.84 7.20
C ILE A 219 -5.66 -0.31 7.38
N LEU A 220 -5.84 -1.19 6.38
CA LEU A 220 -6.70 -2.36 6.53
C LEU A 220 -6.12 -3.30 7.59
N GLU A 221 -6.97 -3.77 8.49
CA GLU A 221 -6.61 -4.78 9.48
C GLU A 221 -6.58 -6.17 8.82
N ASP A 222 -5.69 -7.03 9.31
CA ASP A 222 -5.58 -8.39 8.80
C ASP A 222 -6.84 -9.20 9.12
N ASP A 223 -7.16 -10.12 8.23
CA ASP A 223 -8.30 -11.06 8.35
C ASP A 223 -9.69 -10.41 8.55
N SER A 224 -9.83 -9.14 8.26
CA SER A 224 -11.13 -8.46 8.31
C SER A 224 -11.92 -8.63 7.00
N GLN A 225 -13.26 -8.59 7.10
CA GLN A 225 -14.10 -8.53 5.92
C GLN A 225 -14.20 -7.09 5.41
N VAL A 226 -14.00 -6.92 4.12
CA VAL A 226 -14.13 -5.62 3.44
C VAL A 226 -15.29 -5.69 2.47
N PHE A 227 -16.31 -4.88 2.73
CA PHE A 227 -17.48 -4.68 1.90
C PHE A 227 -17.15 -3.60 0.87
N ILE A 228 -17.32 -3.86 -0.41
CA ILE A 228 -16.92 -2.97 -1.49
C ILE A 228 -18.12 -2.61 -2.37
N ASN A 229 -18.26 -1.31 -2.66
CA ASN A 229 -19.24 -0.78 -3.58
C ASN A 229 -18.55 0.20 -4.57
N PHE A 230 -18.89 0.11 -5.85
CA PHE A 230 -18.41 1.00 -6.90
C PHE A 230 -19.54 1.88 -7.40
N GLU A 231 -19.36 3.18 -7.35
CA GLU A 231 -20.36 4.13 -7.84
C GLU A 231 -19.69 5.30 -8.57
N GLY A 232 -19.98 5.41 -9.85
CA GLY A 232 -19.42 6.46 -10.71
C GLY A 232 -17.89 6.47 -10.70
N ARG A 233 -17.31 7.54 -10.15
CA ARG A 233 -15.87 7.78 -10.07
C ARG A 233 -15.24 7.36 -8.74
N GLN A 234 -15.97 6.67 -7.90
CA GLN A 234 -15.55 6.36 -6.54
C GLN A 234 -15.71 4.87 -6.25
N VAL A 235 -14.85 4.40 -5.36
CA VAL A 235 -14.99 3.12 -4.67
C VAL A 235 -15.19 3.40 -3.19
N TYR A 236 -16.09 2.67 -2.61
CA TYR A 236 -16.47 2.73 -1.20
C TYR A 236 -16.12 1.40 -0.56
N LEU A 237 -15.29 1.44 0.48
CA LEU A 237 -14.89 0.25 1.22
C LEU A 237 -15.30 0.41 2.68
N LYS A 238 -15.98 -0.59 3.22
CA LYS A 238 -16.37 -0.63 4.63
C LYS A 238 -15.82 -1.90 5.27
N SER A 239 -15.17 -1.75 6.40
CA SER A 239 -14.77 -2.81 7.30
C SER A 239 -15.30 -2.45 8.69
N ASP A 240 -15.27 -3.33 9.68
CA ASP A 240 -15.91 -3.20 10.99
C ASP A 240 -16.04 -1.74 11.51
N ASN A 241 -14.91 -1.12 11.81
CA ASN A 241 -14.85 0.24 12.34
C ASN A 241 -14.29 1.26 11.34
N MET A 242 -14.08 0.89 10.09
CA MET A 242 -13.52 1.77 9.05
C MET A 242 -14.44 1.95 7.86
N TYR A 243 -14.45 3.18 7.33
CA TYR A 243 -15.10 3.52 6.08
C TYR A 243 -14.16 4.37 5.23
N ILE A 244 -13.87 3.88 4.03
CA ILE A 244 -12.91 4.46 3.10
C ILE A 244 -13.64 4.80 1.81
N VAL A 245 -13.40 6.00 1.28
CA VAL A 245 -13.85 6.42 -0.04
C VAL A 245 -12.64 6.85 -0.85
N GLY A 246 -12.43 6.21 -1.99
CA GLY A 246 -11.33 6.51 -2.90
C GLY A 246 -11.82 6.91 -4.28
N HIS A 247 -11.11 7.83 -4.94
CA HIS A 247 -11.35 8.16 -6.32
C HIS A 247 -10.66 7.16 -7.25
N LEU A 248 -11.36 6.76 -8.32
CA LEU A 248 -10.85 5.90 -9.39
C LEU A 248 -10.25 6.72 -10.52
N VAL A 249 -9.35 6.13 -11.29
CA VAL A 249 -8.96 6.65 -12.61
C VAL A 249 -10.04 6.31 -13.61
N ILE A 250 -10.47 7.27 -14.40
CA ILE A 250 -11.58 7.12 -15.37
C ILE A 250 -11.22 7.74 -16.72
N GLY A 251 -11.76 7.14 -17.76
CA GLY A 251 -11.65 7.68 -19.13
C GLY A 251 -10.34 7.35 -19.83
N GLU A 252 -9.53 6.48 -19.25
CA GLU A 252 -8.27 6.00 -19.79
C GLU A 252 -8.30 4.48 -19.92
N ASP A 253 -7.86 3.98 -21.09
CA ASP A 253 -7.71 2.54 -21.30
C ASP A 253 -6.35 2.07 -20.73
N TYR A 254 -6.40 1.04 -19.91
CA TYR A 254 -5.19 0.37 -19.45
C TYR A 254 -4.60 -0.44 -20.62
N PRO A 255 -3.27 -0.45 -20.80
CA PRO A 255 -2.63 -1.18 -21.91
C PRO A 255 -3.04 -2.66 -21.96
N ASP A 256 -3.19 -3.19 -23.17
CA ASP A 256 -3.34 -4.64 -23.36
C ASP A 256 -1.98 -5.32 -23.15
N TYR A 257 -1.78 -5.84 -21.95
CA TYR A 257 -0.54 -6.49 -21.53
C TYR A 257 -0.57 -8.02 -21.69
N LYS A 258 -1.76 -8.61 -21.79
CA LYS A 258 -1.91 -10.08 -21.85
C LYS A 258 -1.21 -10.70 -23.06
N ALA A 259 -1.18 -9.98 -24.19
CA ALA A 259 -0.46 -10.39 -25.37
C ALA A 259 1.05 -10.53 -25.15
N LEU A 260 1.62 -9.79 -24.17
CA LEU A 260 3.04 -9.83 -23.84
C LEU A 260 3.44 -11.12 -23.11
N PHE A 261 2.51 -11.81 -22.47
CA PHE A 261 2.81 -13.03 -21.69
C PHE A 261 3.01 -14.30 -22.54
N LYS A 262 2.98 -14.18 -23.87
CA LYS A 262 3.25 -15.28 -24.78
C LYS A 262 4.74 -15.36 -25.09
N CYS A 263 5.44 -16.31 -24.47
CA CYS A 263 6.84 -16.61 -24.72
C CYS A 263 7.02 -18.07 -25.07
N GLU A 264 8.01 -18.37 -25.91
CA GLU A 264 8.25 -19.71 -26.47
C GLU A 264 9.39 -20.44 -25.76
N GLU A 265 10.35 -19.71 -25.24
CA GLU A 265 11.55 -20.24 -24.57
C GLU A 265 11.55 -19.83 -23.11
N PHE A 266 12.09 -20.68 -22.24
CA PHE A 266 12.33 -20.35 -20.84
C PHE A 266 13.53 -21.09 -20.27
N VAL A 267 14.09 -20.55 -19.20
CA VAL A 267 15.10 -21.19 -18.35
C VAL A 267 14.60 -21.25 -16.92
N THR A 268 14.89 -22.35 -16.23
CA THR A 268 14.54 -22.55 -14.82
C THR A 268 15.80 -22.51 -13.96
N PHE A 269 15.76 -21.81 -12.84
CA PHE A 269 16.88 -21.67 -11.93
C PHE A 269 16.40 -21.48 -10.47
N PRO A 270 17.26 -21.76 -9.47
CA PRO A 270 16.94 -21.53 -8.07
C PRO A 270 16.67 -20.06 -7.80
N ARG A 271 15.48 -19.75 -7.27
CA ARG A 271 15.04 -18.36 -7.03
C ARG A 271 15.96 -17.61 -6.07
N ARG A 272 16.34 -18.27 -4.96
CA ARG A 272 17.09 -17.61 -3.87
C ARG A 272 18.46 -17.19 -4.37
N ASP A 273 19.20 -18.09 -5.00
CA ASP A 273 20.56 -17.83 -5.48
C ASP A 273 20.57 -16.71 -6.53
N PHE A 274 19.58 -16.72 -7.43
CA PHE A 274 19.42 -15.65 -8.42
C PHE A 274 19.11 -14.30 -7.77
N THR A 275 18.15 -14.26 -6.85
CA THR A 275 17.75 -13.02 -6.18
C THR A 275 18.88 -12.44 -5.34
N ASP A 276 19.57 -13.27 -4.55
CA ASP A 276 20.69 -12.85 -3.71
C ASP A 276 21.85 -12.32 -4.56
N SER A 277 22.10 -12.93 -5.72
CA SER A 277 23.13 -12.48 -6.66
C SER A 277 22.78 -11.16 -7.34
N VAL A 278 21.52 -10.98 -7.75
CA VAL A 278 21.06 -9.70 -8.30
C VAL A 278 21.24 -8.58 -7.26
N ILE A 279 20.83 -8.82 -6.02
CA ILE A 279 20.98 -7.85 -4.92
C ILE A 279 22.48 -7.57 -4.70
N THR A 280 23.32 -8.60 -4.58
CA THR A 280 24.76 -8.45 -4.34
C THR A 280 25.44 -7.63 -5.42
N VAL A 281 25.12 -7.90 -6.70
CA VAL A 281 25.72 -7.17 -7.84
C VAL A 281 25.23 -5.72 -7.87
N MET A 282 23.99 -5.45 -7.43
CA MET A 282 23.45 -4.10 -7.43
C MET A 282 23.86 -3.27 -6.22
N ASP A 283 24.10 -3.88 -5.05
CA ASP A 283 24.47 -3.16 -3.81
C ASP A 283 25.86 -2.52 -3.85
N VAL A 284 26.72 -2.92 -4.80
CA VAL A 284 28.05 -2.31 -5.01
C VAL A 284 28.03 -1.07 -5.90
N LEU A 285 26.89 -0.73 -6.50
CA LEU A 285 26.76 0.47 -7.34
C LEU A 285 26.36 1.67 -6.49
N ASP A 286 26.96 2.81 -6.81
CA ASP A 286 26.48 4.08 -6.25
C ASP A 286 25.10 4.43 -6.83
N PRO A 287 24.25 5.16 -6.07
CA PRO A 287 22.91 5.56 -6.54
C PRO A 287 22.90 6.38 -7.85
N GLU A 288 24.02 7.01 -8.20
CA GLU A 288 24.19 7.82 -9.40
C GLU A 288 24.69 6.99 -10.61
N ASP A 289 25.07 5.73 -10.37
CA ASP A 289 25.58 4.85 -11.42
C ASP A 289 24.47 4.36 -12.35
N ASN A 290 24.91 3.87 -13.51
CA ASN A 290 24.04 3.20 -14.44
C ASN A 290 23.61 1.84 -13.86
N HIS A 291 22.33 1.73 -13.47
CA HIS A 291 21.77 0.49 -12.90
C HIS A 291 21.61 -0.66 -13.90
N ARG A 292 22.47 -0.72 -14.92
CA ARG A 292 22.49 -1.77 -15.93
C ARG A 292 23.05 -3.05 -15.35
N LEU A 293 22.30 -4.13 -15.51
CA LEU A 293 22.68 -5.50 -15.16
C LEU A 293 22.62 -6.36 -16.42
N THR A 294 23.71 -7.02 -16.76
CA THR A 294 23.75 -8.05 -17.80
C THR A 294 23.38 -9.39 -17.17
N ILE A 295 22.44 -10.10 -17.80
CA ILE A 295 22.05 -11.47 -17.48
C ILE A 295 22.47 -12.34 -18.66
N ASN A 296 23.32 -13.33 -18.42
CA ASN A 296 23.76 -14.28 -19.44
C ASN A 296 23.53 -15.71 -18.95
N PHE A 297 22.74 -16.47 -19.71
CA PHE A 297 22.58 -17.91 -19.56
C PHE A 297 23.28 -18.57 -20.75
N SER A 298 24.30 -19.37 -20.49
CA SER A 298 25.03 -20.08 -21.53
C SER A 298 25.52 -21.46 -21.04
N GLY A 299 25.13 -22.51 -21.74
CA GLY A 299 25.43 -23.88 -21.32
C GLY A 299 24.81 -24.18 -19.96
N ASN A 300 25.64 -24.43 -18.94
CA ASN A 300 25.22 -24.62 -17.56
C ASN A 300 25.61 -23.46 -16.62
N GLU A 301 25.94 -22.31 -17.18
CA GLU A 301 26.39 -21.14 -16.44
C GLU A 301 25.37 -20.00 -16.51
N LEU A 302 25.16 -19.37 -15.38
CA LEU A 302 24.44 -18.09 -15.24
C LEU A 302 25.46 -17.04 -14.80
N ILE A 303 25.59 -15.98 -15.57
CA ILE A 303 26.45 -14.86 -15.27
C ILE A 303 25.57 -13.63 -15.07
N LEU A 304 25.72 -12.99 -13.92
CA LEU A 304 25.12 -11.69 -13.60
C LEU A 304 26.26 -10.69 -13.43
N LYS A 305 26.28 -9.64 -14.23
CA LYS A 305 27.36 -8.64 -14.13
C LYS A 305 26.91 -7.22 -14.39
N ASN A 306 27.62 -6.29 -13.77
CA ASN A 306 27.63 -4.88 -14.10
C ASN A 306 29.05 -4.45 -14.49
N ASP A 307 29.31 -3.14 -14.52
CA ASP A 307 30.64 -2.59 -14.87
C ASP A 307 31.70 -2.83 -13.78
N VAL A 308 31.33 -3.26 -12.58
CA VAL A 308 32.18 -3.38 -11.38
C VAL A 308 32.30 -4.82 -10.89
N VAL A 309 31.20 -5.57 -10.90
CA VAL A 309 31.12 -6.92 -10.27
C VAL A 309 30.49 -7.93 -11.21
N GLU A 310 30.95 -9.17 -11.08
CA GLU A 310 30.41 -10.36 -11.76
C GLU A 310 30.09 -11.43 -10.73
N ALA A 311 28.90 -12.02 -10.80
CA ALA A 311 28.51 -13.24 -10.09
C ALA A 311 28.32 -14.37 -11.09
N LEU A 312 28.95 -15.52 -10.84
CA LEU A 312 28.88 -16.71 -11.67
C LEU A 312 28.28 -17.87 -10.88
N HIS A 313 27.23 -18.47 -11.44
CA HIS A 313 26.63 -19.71 -10.93
C HIS A 313 26.79 -20.82 -11.95
N LYS A 314 27.17 -22.02 -11.49
CA LYS A 314 27.24 -23.24 -12.30
C LYS A 314 26.19 -24.22 -11.82
N PHE A 315 25.49 -24.81 -12.78
CA PHE A 315 24.45 -25.81 -12.54
C PHE A 315 24.89 -27.16 -13.06
N ASP A 316 24.26 -28.22 -12.56
CA ASP A 316 24.59 -29.58 -13.00
C ASP A 316 24.13 -29.84 -14.43
N ASP A 317 22.97 -29.28 -14.81
CA ASP A 317 22.38 -29.42 -16.13
C ASP A 317 22.50 -28.13 -16.96
N ALA A 318 22.62 -28.27 -18.28
CA ALA A 318 22.61 -27.15 -19.21
C ALA A 318 21.19 -26.60 -19.39
N PHE A 319 21.06 -25.28 -19.57
CA PHE A 319 19.77 -24.59 -19.73
C PHE A 319 19.03 -24.92 -21.04
N GLY A 320 19.67 -25.52 -22.01
CA GLY A 320 19.06 -25.87 -23.30
C GLY A 320 18.79 -24.68 -24.23
N THR A 321 19.02 -23.46 -23.79
CA THR A 321 18.91 -22.23 -24.57
C THR A 321 19.95 -21.22 -24.08
N GLU A 322 20.22 -20.21 -24.90
CA GLU A 322 21.18 -19.13 -24.59
C GLU A 322 20.42 -17.78 -24.51
N LEU A 323 20.74 -17.00 -23.51
CA LEU A 323 20.19 -15.65 -23.30
C LEU A 323 21.31 -14.70 -22.87
N ASP A 324 21.48 -13.59 -23.56
CA ASP A 324 22.42 -12.52 -23.21
C ASP A 324 21.69 -11.17 -23.35
N ILE A 325 21.27 -10.60 -22.22
CA ILE A 325 20.44 -9.38 -22.17
C ILE A 325 20.93 -8.42 -21.10
N ASP A 326 20.59 -7.15 -21.29
CA ASP A 326 20.77 -6.12 -20.28
C ASP A 326 19.42 -5.64 -19.79
N VAL A 327 19.31 -5.48 -18.48
CA VAL A 327 18.09 -4.99 -17.80
C VAL A 327 18.45 -3.89 -16.81
N ASN A 328 17.43 -3.20 -16.32
CA ASN A 328 17.59 -2.34 -15.15
C ASN A 328 17.59 -3.23 -13.88
N GLY A 329 18.75 -3.37 -13.24
CA GLY A 329 18.93 -4.25 -12.09
C GLY A 329 18.13 -3.86 -10.87
N VAL A 330 17.93 -2.54 -10.60
CA VAL A 330 17.09 -2.06 -9.51
C VAL A 330 15.62 -2.45 -9.74
N ALA A 331 15.14 -2.30 -10.99
CA ALA A 331 13.80 -2.74 -11.34
C ALA A 331 13.65 -4.25 -11.21
N LEU A 332 14.66 -5.04 -11.64
CA LEU A 332 14.70 -6.49 -11.46
C LEU A 332 14.66 -6.88 -9.98
N ALA A 333 15.53 -6.32 -9.15
CA ALA A 333 15.55 -6.59 -7.71
C ALA A 333 14.21 -6.30 -7.05
N SER A 334 13.51 -5.22 -7.48
CA SER A 334 12.19 -4.89 -6.95
C SER A 334 11.11 -5.90 -7.31
N ILE A 335 11.18 -6.50 -8.51
CA ILE A 335 10.24 -7.52 -8.98
C ILE A 335 10.47 -8.85 -8.26
N LEU A 336 11.72 -9.24 -8.07
CA LEU A 336 12.11 -10.56 -7.53
C LEU A 336 11.67 -10.77 -6.08
N ARG A 337 11.41 -9.69 -5.33
CA ARG A 337 10.97 -9.76 -3.92
C ARG A 337 9.62 -10.43 -3.73
N ASP A 338 8.74 -10.36 -4.73
CA ASP A 338 7.35 -10.79 -4.62
C ASP A 338 7.13 -12.25 -5.00
N PHE A 339 8.17 -12.87 -5.58
CA PHE A 339 8.11 -14.28 -5.91
C PHE A 339 8.31 -15.17 -4.68
N THR A 340 7.53 -16.23 -4.64
CA THR A 340 7.62 -17.33 -3.67
C THR A 340 8.07 -18.61 -4.38
N GLY A 341 8.29 -19.68 -3.63
CA GLY A 341 8.72 -20.96 -4.21
C GLY A 341 10.23 -21.10 -4.29
N GLU A 342 10.67 -22.28 -4.72
CA GLU A 342 12.08 -22.66 -4.78
C GLU A 342 12.73 -22.28 -6.10
N TYR A 343 11.98 -22.39 -7.22
CA TYR A 343 12.46 -22.15 -8.56
C TYR A 343 11.71 -21.03 -9.27
N LEU A 344 12.44 -20.24 -10.04
CA LEU A 344 11.92 -19.25 -10.99
C LEU A 344 12.13 -19.74 -12.42
N GLU A 345 11.22 -19.31 -13.28
CA GLU A 345 11.32 -19.42 -14.72
C GLU A 345 11.46 -18.04 -15.33
N ALA A 346 12.47 -17.84 -16.17
CA ALA A 346 12.59 -16.67 -17.01
C ALA A 346 12.18 -17.02 -18.43
N HIS A 347 11.07 -16.44 -18.88
CA HIS A 347 10.48 -16.67 -20.20
C HIS A 347 10.84 -15.54 -21.15
N PHE A 348 11.22 -15.88 -22.39
CA PHE A 348 11.62 -14.90 -23.40
C PHE A 348 11.37 -15.43 -24.82
N THR A 349 11.50 -14.55 -25.79
CA THR A 349 11.64 -14.90 -27.22
C THR A 349 12.79 -14.11 -27.79
N LYS A 350 13.50 -14.66 -28.80
CA LYS A 350 14.71 -14.07 -29.39
C LYS A 350 14.54 -12.64 -29.91
N ASN A 351 13.31 -12.24 -30.22
CA ASN A 351 12.99 -10.92 -30.76
C ASN A 351 12.26 -10.00 -29.77
N ASN A 352 11.99 -10.44 -28.55
CA ASN A 352 11.30 -9.63 -27.56
C ASN A 352 12.23 -8.61 -26.91
N ASN A 353 11.65 -7.46 -26.59
CA ASN A 353 12.34 -6.41 -25.83
C ASN A 353 12.02 -6.50 -24.32
N TYR A 354 11.66 -7.68 -23.83
CA TYR A 354 11.30 -7.92 -22.44
C TYR A 354 11.54 -9.38 -22.05
N ILE A 355 11.70 -9.61 -20.76
CA ILE A 355 11.78 -10.92 -20.09
C ILE A 355 10.64 -11.02 -19.08
N ILE A 356 10.08 -12.22 -18.93
CA ILE A 356 8.98 -12.49 -18.00
C ILE A 356 9.48 -13.48 -16.96
N PHE A 357 9.19 -13.20 -15.71
CA PHE A 357 9.49 -14.06 -14.57
C PHE A 357 8.20 -14.69 -14.05
N LYS A 358 8.26 -15.98 -13.74
CA LYS A 358 7.20 -16.75 -13.09
C LYS A 358 7.79 -17.68 -12.05
N SER A 359 7.03 -18.00 -11.00
CA SER A 359 7.40 -19.11 -10.12
C SER A 359 7.05 -20.43 -10.81
N LYS A 360 7.92 -21.42 -10.73
CA LYS A 360 7.65 -22.76 -11.31
C LYS A 360 6.45 -23.43 -10.67
N ASP A 361 6.28 -23.20 -9.36
CA ASP A 361 5.27 -23.88 -8.53
C ASP A 361 4.02 -23.01 -8.28
N ASP A 362 4.02 -21.76 -8.73
CA ASP A 362 2.92 -20.80 -8.55
C ASP A 362 2.77 -19.92 -9.80
N ASP A 363 1.74 -20.16 -10.58
CA ASP A 363 1.43 -19.42 -11.81
C ASP A 363 0.61 -18.14 -11.57
N LYS A 364 0.30 -17.84 -10.30
CA LYS A 364 -0.55 -16.71 -9.93
C LYS A 364 0.16 -15.37 -10.00
N HIS A 365 1.47 -15.34 -9.75
CA HIS A 365 2.27 -14.14 -9.86
C HIS A 365 3.14 -14.16 -11.10
N THR A 366 3.01 -13.13 -11.93
CA THR A 366 3.80 -12.96 -13.16
C THR A 366 4.36 -11.54 -13.20
N ALA A 367 5.64 -11.41 -13.44
CA ALA A 367 6.25 -10.10 -13.63
C ALA A 367 7.03 -10.01 -14.95
N LEU A 368 7.02 -8.83 -15.56
CA LEU A 368 7.68 -8.53 -16.82
C LEU A 368 8.64 -7.35 -16.62
N LEU A 369 9.80 -7.44 -17.23
CA LEU A 369 10.81 -6.39 -17.26
C LEU A 369 11.26 -6.13 -18.69
N THR A 370 11.35 -4.87 -19.10
CA THR A 370 11.88 -4.50 -20.40
C THR A 370 13.39 -4.64 -20.45
N ILE A 371 13.90 -5.07 -21.61
CA ILE A 371 15.33 -5.21 -21.89
C ILE A 371 15.89 -3.85 -22.30
N VAL A 372 17.06 -3.50 -21.77
CA VAL A 372 17.80 -2.31 -22.16
C VAL A 372 18.54 -2.58 -23.47
N ARG A 373 18.33 -1.76 -24.49
CA ARG A 373 19.02 -1.92 -25.76
C ARG A 373 20.52 -1.64 -25.62
N ARG A 374 21.34 -2.56 -26.06
CA ARG A 374 22.78 -2.31 -26.24
C ARG A 374 22.96 -1.29 -27.39
N ARG A 375 23.63 -0.19 -27.09
CA ARG A 375 24.00 0.82 -28.11
C ARG A 375 25.28 0.41 -28.79
#